data_ce87f6de080c3bb0b9052f3c1573c53d
#
_entry.id   ce87f6de080c3bb0b9052f3c1573c53d
#
_cell.length_a   1.000
_cell.length_b   1.000
_cell.length_c   1.000
_cell.angle_alpha   90.00
_cell.angle_beta   90.00
_cell.angle_gamma   90.00
#
_symmetry.space_group_name_H-M   'P 1'
#
loop_
_entity.id
_entity.type
_entity.pdbx_description
1 polymer ?
#
loop_
_entity_poly.entity_id
_entity_poly.type
_entity_poly.pdbx_seq_one_letter_code
_entity_poly.pdbx_strand_id
1 'polypeptide(L)'
;MKTAKRILALVLMATMLVSFAACSEQPAADDGKYTIGICQLVTHEALDAATKGFKDAVVEGLGEENVTFDEQNASNDTTMCKTITDNFATKKVDLIMANATPALTAAVTSTKDIPILGTSVTEYGVGLGIEDFNGTVGGNVSGTSDLAPLDQQAQMILDILPEAKKVGLLYCSAEPNSVYQVNKVKEFLDGKGITTAVYTFSDSSDVAIVAQKAADENDALYVPTDNTAAECSTAIYNAMTTKKPIIAGEQGICKGCGIATLSIDYYDLGVKTGEMAVEILKNGGDISTMAIEYTPQEKLTKMYNESICKELNIDVEALKNAGYVAIEQ
;
A
#
# COMPACT_ATOMS: atom_id res chain seq x y z
N MET A 1 -14.05 80.72 -7.38
CA MET A 1 -13.08 79.78 -7.94
C MET A 1 -12.44 78.84 -6.90
N LYS A 2 -12.30 79.15 -5.64
CA LYS A 2 -11.68 78.28 -4.60
C LYS A 2 -12.64 77.24 -4.03
N THR A 3 -13.93 77.44 -4.06
CA THR A 3 -14.95 76.49 -3.57
C THR A 3 -15.25 75.38 -4.55
N ALA A 4 -15.27 75.64 -5.88
CA ALA A 4 -15.50 74.64 -6.90
C ALA A 4 -14.35 73.59 -7.01
N LYS A 5 -13.09 73.99 -6.74
CA LYS A 5 -11.94 73.09 -6.72
C LYS A 5 -11.94 72.15 -5.51
N ARG A 6 -12.55 72.53 -4.39
CA ARG A 6 -12.66 71.68 -3.18
C ARG A 6 -13.76 70.63 -3.32
N ILE A 7 -14.83 70.96 -4.00
CA ILE A 7 -15.93 69.98 -4.27
C ILE A 7 -15.50 68.95 -5.31
N LEU A 8 -14.71 69.34 -6.34
CA LEU A 8 -14.19 68.42 -7.33
C LEU A 8 -13.15 67.42 -6.73
N ALA A 9 -12.31 67.88 -5.77
CA ALA A 9 -11.36 67.02 -5.07
C ALA A 9 -12.05 66.01 -4.12
N LEU A 10 -13.16 66.36 -3.49
CA LEU A 10 -13.93 65.47 -2.63
C LEU A 10 -14.72 64.43 -3.42
N VAL A 11 -15.19 64.74 -4.61
CA VAL A 11 -15.87 63.76 -5.51
C VAL A 11 -14.86 62.78 -6.12
N LEU A 12 -13.63 63.21 -6.47
CA LEU A 12 -12.58 62.29 -6.95
C LEU A 12 -12.04 61.38 -5.84
N MET A 13 -12.04 61.80 -4.57
CA MET A 13 -11.61 60.95 -3.46
C MET A 13 -12.68 59.91 -3.04
N ALA A 14 -13.96 60.25 -3.26
CA ALA A 14 -15.06 59.29 -3.02
C ALA A 14 -15.17 58.18 -4.08
N THR A 15 -14.72 58.46 -5.32
CA THR A 15 -14.71 57.46 -6.39
C THR A 15 -13.54 56.51 -6.34
N MET A 16 -12.42 56.81 -5.63
CA MET A 16 -11.29 55.90 -5.41
C MET A 16 -11.48 54.93 -4.23
N LEU A 17 -12.47 55.15 -3.37
CA LEU A 17 -12.75 54.26 -2.22
C LEU A 17 -13.73 53.13 -2.53
N VAL A 18 -14.31 53.08 -3.74
CA VAL A 18 -15.24 52.02 -4.14
C VAL A 18 -14.55 50.91 -4.95
N SER A 19 -13.25 51.05 -5.31
CA SER A 19 -12.53 50.11 -6.14
C SER A 19 -11.70 49.05 -5.39
N PHE A 20 -11.80 48.97 -4.06
CA PHE A 20 -11.09 47.97 -3.23
C PHE A 20 -11.97 46.92 -2.59
N ALA A 21 -13.22 46.79 -3.02
CA ALA A 21 -14.15 45.80 -2.48
C ALA A 21 -14.69 44.91 -3.59
N ALA A 22 -13.86 44.17 -4.27
CA ALA A 22 -14.29 43.03 -5.07
C ALA A 22 -13.07 42.23 -5.60
N CYS A 23 -12.28 41.68 -4.68
CA CYS A 23 -11.54 40.43 -4.92
C CYS A 23 -11.74 39.59 -3.66
N SER A 24 -12.98 39.29 -3.33
CA SER A 24 -13.26 38.02 -2.71
C SER A 24 -13.18 37.01 -3.88
N GLU A 25 -12.12 36.23 -3.93
CA GLU A 25 -12.18 34.98 -4.68
C GLU A 25 -13.42 34.25 -4.18
N GLN A 26 -14.46 34.29 -4.97
CA GLN A 26 -15.61 33.42 -4.80
C GLN A 26 -15.02 32.02 -4.90
N PRO A 27 -15.24 31.10 -3.95
CA PRO A 27 -14.85 29.73 -4.13
C PRO A 27 -15.36 29.31 -5.52
N ALA A 28 -14.48 28.76 -6.35
CA ALA A 28 -14.90 28.16 -7.61
C ALA A 28 -16.10 27.28 -7.28
N ALA A 29 -17.21 27.46 -7.97
CA ALA A 29 -18.33 26.56 -7.79
C ALA A 29 -17.78 25.16 -8.04
N ASP A 30 -17.92 24.26 -7.06
CA ASP A 30 -17.64 22.86 -7.22
C ASP A 30 -18.48 22.40 -8.43
N ASP A 31 -17.83 22.13 -9.54
CA ASP A 31 -18.49 21.67 -10.76
C ASP A 31 -18.84 20.17 -10.68
N GLY A 32 -18.63 19.57 -9.52
CA GLY A 32 -18.87 18.16 -9.23
C GLY A 32 -17.88 17.23 -9.94
N LYS A 33 -16.76 17.77 -10.45
CA LYS A 33 -15.72 17.00 -11.14
C LYS A 33 -14.47 16.93 -10.30
N TYR A 34 -13.95 15.72 -10.15
CA TYR A 34 -12.78 15.44 -9.33
C TYR A 34 -11.64 14.89 -10.17
N THR A 35 -10.44 15.34 -9.88
CA THR A 35 -9.20 14.77 -10.42
C THR A 35 -8.47 14.05 -9.30
N ILE A 36 -8.28 12.74 -9.45
CA ILE A 36 -7.60 11.90 -8.47
C ILE A 36 -6.25 11.47 -9.03
N GLY A 37 -5.17 11.81 -8.31
CA GLY A 37 -3.83 11.32 -8.62
C GLY A 37 -3.62 9.93 -8.02
N ILE A 38 -3.19 8.97 -8.81
CA ILE A 38 -2.85 7.62 -8.37
C ILE A 38 -1.36 7.40 -8.57
N CYS A 39 -0.63 7.21 -7.46
CA CYS A 39 0.78 6.82 -7.47
C CYS A 39 0.88 5.36 -7.04
N GLN A 40 1.08 4.45 -7.99
CA GLN A 40 1.37 3.05 -7.72
C GLN A 40 2.87 2.81 -7.75
N LEU A 41 3.42 2.11 -6.73
CA LEU A 41 4.86 1.87 -6.63
C LEU A 41 5.39 1.05 -7.81
N VAL A 42 4.75 -0.08 -8.10
CA VAL A 42 5.20 -1.06 -9.09
C VAL A 42 4.02 -1.87 -9.62
N THR A 43 4.19 -2.54 -10.74
CA THR A 43 3.18 -3.45 -11.31
C THR A 43 3.35 -4.85 -10.74
N HIS A 44 2.38 -5.33 -9.98
CA HIS A 44 2.18 -6.73 -9.59
C HIS A 44 0.73 -6.96 -9.17
N GLU A 45 0.32 -8.24 -9.12
CA GLU A 45 -1.08 -8.66 -8.98
C GLU A 45 -1.82 -7.95 -7.83
N ALA A 46 -1.20 -7.80 -6.65
CA ALA A 46 -1.84 -7.20 -5.49
C ALA A 46 -2.08 -5.68 -5.67
N LEU A 47 -1.06 -4.91 -6.10
CA LEU A 47 -1.22 -3.47 -6.30
C LEU A 47 -2.15 -3.14 -7.46
N ASP A 48 -2.13 -3.93 -8.54
CA ASP A 48 -3.03 -3.75 -9.68
C ASP A 48 -4.48 -4.02 -9.27
N ALA A 49 -4.73 -5.05 -8.45
CA ALA A 49 -6.05 -5.34 -7.89
C ALA A 49 -6.54 -4.21 -6.96
N ALA A 50 -5.68 -3.67 -6.08
CA ALA A 50 -6.03 -2.56 -5.21
C ALA A 50 -6.35 -1.28 -5.99
N THR A 51 -5.54 -0.95 -7.00
CA THR A 51 -5.82 0.20 -7.90
C THR A 51 -7.15 0.02 -8.63
N LYS A 52 -7.42 -1.18 -9.13
CA LYS A 52 -8.68 -1.48 -9.82
C LYS A 52 -9.88 -1.33 -8.87
N GLY A 53 -9.84 -1.95 -7.68
CA GLY A 53 -10.92 -1.86 -6.70
C GLY A 53 -11.18 -0.42 -6.27
N PHE A 54 -10.13 0.37 -6.04
CA PHE A 54 -10.24 1.80 -5.75
C PHE A 54 -10.99 2.56 -6.85
N LYS A 55 -10.57 2.39 -8.11
CA LYS A 55 -11.21 3.07 -9.26
C LYS A 55 -12.67 2.68 -9.43
N ASP A 56 -12.96 1.38 -9.32
CA ASP A 56 -14.33 0.87 -9.45
C ASP A 56 -15.25 1.50 -8.38
N ALA A 57 -14.84 1.53 -7.12
CA ALA A 57 -15.62 2.12 -6.03
C ALA A 57 -15.79 3.64 -6.17
N VAL A 58 -14.75 4.35 -6.60
CA VAL A 58 -14.83 5.79 -6.87
C VAL A 58 -15.80 6.09 -8.01
N VAL A 59 -15.73 5.35 -9.11
CA VAL A 59 -16.64 5.49 -10.24
C VAL A 59 -18.09 5.18 -9.84
N GLU A 60 -18.31 4.12 -9.06
CA GLU A 60 -19.64 3.79 -8.52
C GLU A 60 -20.20 4.90 -7.63
N GLY A 61 -19.37 5.49 -6.78
CA GLY A 61 -19.81 6.52 -5.80
C GLY A 61 -19.98 7.92 -6.38
N LEU A 62 -19.11 8.34 -7.32
CA LEU A 62 -19.08 9.70 -7.88
C LEU A 62 -19.75 9.81 -9.26
N GLY A 63 -19.79 8.71 -10.04
CA GLY A 63 -20.16 8.71 -11.45
C GLY A 63 -18.92 8.85 -12.35
N GLU A 64 -18.87 8.06 -13.43
CA GLU A 64 -17.73 8.04 -14.37
C GLU A 64 -17.46 9.41 -15.00
N GLU A 65 -18.53 10.18 -15.31
CA GLU A 65 -18.44 11.50 -15.92
C GLU A 65 -17.89 12.60 -14.96
N ASN A 66 -17.84 12.31 -13.67
CA ASN A 66 -17.42 13.25 -12.62
C ASN A 66 -16.02 13.02 -12.10
N VAL A 67 -15.30 11.99 -12.57
CA VAL A 67 -13.97 11.67 -12.08
C VAL A 67 -12.97 11.49 -13.23
N THR A 68 -11.76 12.02 -13.01
CA THR A 68 -10.60 11.79 -13.87
C THR A 68 -9.46 11.23 -13.04
N PHE A 69 -8.86 10.14 -13.49
CA PHE A 69 -7.69 9.55 -12.85
C PHE A 69 -6.40 9.94 -13.60
N ASP A 70 -5.45 10.57 -12.88
CA ASP A 70 -4.05 10.72 -13.31
C ASP A 70 -3.27 9.57 -12.68
N GLU A 71 -3.23 8.43 -13.37
CA GLU A 71 -2.61 7.19 -12.88
C GLU A 71 -1.16 7.08 -13.38
N GLN A 72 -0.23 6.97 -12.43
CA GLN A 72 1.20 6.90 -12.67
C GLN A 72 1.82 5.72 -11.92
N ASN A 73 2.75 5.01 -12.57
CA ASN A 73 3.51 3.92 -11.98
C ASN A 73 4.98 4.33 -11.79
N ALA A 74 5.51 4.10 -10.60
CA ALA A 74 6.86 4.49 -10.24
C ALA A 74 7.93 3.46 -10.62
N SER A 75 7.55 2.30 -11.17
CA SER A 75 8.49 1.25 -11.59
C SER A 75 9.48 0.83 -10.49
N ASN A 76 8.98 0.73 -9.26
CA ASN A 76 9.74 0.39 -8.05
C ASN A 76 10.84 1.42 -7.67
N ASP A 77 10.71 2.66 -8.14
CA ASP A 77 11.65 3.75 -7.83
C ASP A 77 11.01 4.77 -6.88
N THR A 78 11.52 4.84 -5.65
CA THR A 78 11.02 5.77 -4.62
C THR A 78 11.23 7.24 -5.01
N THR A 79 12.26 7.56 -5.80
CA THR A 79 12.49 8.92 -6.33
C THR A 79 11.42 9.26 -7.36
N MET A 80 11.00 8.27 -8.15
CA MET A 80 9.90 8.44 -9.10
C MET A 80 8.56 8.63 -8.36
N CYS A 81 8.30 7.90 -7.25
CA CYS A 81 7.14 8.16 -6.39
C CYS A 81 7.09 9.63 -5.97
N LYS A 82 8.22 10.19 -5.53
CA LYS A 82 8.31 11.62 -5.13
C LYS A 82 8.03 12.55 -6.31
N THR A 83 8.59 12.27 -7.48
CA THR A 83 8.35 13.06 -8.68
C THR A 83 6.87 13.07 -9.08
N ILE A 84 6.23 11.90 -9.06
CA ILE A 84 4.82 11.74 -9.38
C ILE A 84 3.94 12.52 -8.39
N THR A 85 4.18 12.35 -7.10
CA THR A 85 3.36 13.00 -6.06
C THR A 85 3.58 14.52 -5.99
N ASP A 86 4.79 15.03 -6.30
CA ASP A 86 5.05 16.48 -6.48
C ASP A 86 4.28 17.05 -7.68
N ASN A 87 4.18 16.29 -8.76
CA ASN A 87 3.36 16.68 -9.92
C ASN A 87 1.89 16.76 -9.56
N PHE A 88 1.35 15.81 -8.78
CA PHE A 88 -0.03 15.87 -8.30
C PHE A 88 -0.27 17.09 -7.41
N ALA A 89 0.65 17.38 -6.48
CA ALA A 89 0.59 18.58 -5.64
C ALA A 89 0.61 19.88 -6.48
N THR A 90 1.46 19.94 -7.50
CA THR A 90 1.54 21.08 -8.42
C THR A 90 0.27 21.26 -9.26
N LYS A 91 -0.33 20.16 -9.73
CA LYS A 91 -1.59 20.15 -10.47
C LYS A 91 -2.80 20.44 -9.58
N LYS A 92 -2.62 20.38 -8.24
CA LYS A 92 -3.69 20.52 -7.25
C LYS A 92 -4.82 19.53 -7.49
N VAL A 93 -4.48 18.24 -7.62
CA VAL A 93 -5.49 17.19 -7.69
C VAL A 93 -6.36 17.20 -6.42
N ASP A 94 -7.59 16.72 -6.49
CA ASP A 94 -8.53 16.77 -5.38
C ASP A 94 -8.25 15.73 -4.30
N LEU A 95 -7.60 14.62 -4.68
CA LEU A 95 -7.18 13.55 -3.78
C LEU A 95 -5.98 12.80 -4.38
N ILE A 96 -5.08 12.32 -3.54
CA ILE A 96 -4.00 11.41 -3.92
C ILE A 96 -4.27 10.04 -3.34
N MET A 97 -4.33 9.01 -4.17
CA MET A 97 -4.24 7.61 -3.77
C MET A 97 -2.79 7.14 -3.91
N ALA A 98 -2.19 6.73 -2.80
CA ALA A 98 -0.83 6.23 -2.73
C ALA A 98 -0.85 4.72 -2.49
N ASN A 99 -0.47 3.93 -3.51
CA ASN A 99 -0.50 2.48 -3.48
C ASN A 99 0.89 1.93 -3.16
N ALA A 100 1.05 1.39 -1.98
CA ALA A 100 2.22 0.91 -1.26
C ALA A 100 2.91 1.96 -0.35
N THR A 101 3.63 1.47 0.67
CA THR A 101 4.31 2.30 1.69
C THR A 101 5.25 3.36 1.09
N PRO A 102 6.12 3.07 0.10
CA PRO A 102 6.98 4.10 -0.50
C PRO A 102 6.20 5.21 -1.21
N ALA A 103 5.09 4.89 -1.88
CA ALA A 103 4.22 5.88 -2.52
C ALA A 103 3.54 6.78 -1.48
N LEU A 104 3.06 6.20 -0.35
CA LEU A 104 2.50 6.96 0.76
C LEU A 104 3.54 7.92 1.36
N THR A 105 4.73 7.43 1.66
CA THR A 105 5.83 8.25 2.23
C THR A 105 6.17 9.43 1.32
N ALA A 106 6.21 9.21 0.00
CA ALA A 106 6.43 10.26 -0.98
C ALA A 106 5.29 11.28 -0.96
N ALA A 107 4.03 10.85 -1.02
CA ALA A 107 2.86 11.72 -1.04
C ALA A 107 2.78 12.62 0.19
N VAL A 108 3.01 12.09 1.38
CA VAL A 108 3.00 12.84 2.66
C VAL A 108 4.07 13.93 2.71
N THR A 109 5.18 13.76 1.99
CA THR A 109 6.22 14.80 1.86
C THR A 109 5.96 15.81 0.76
N SER A 110 5.03 15.54 -0.17
CA SER A 110 4.72 16.40 -1.31
C SER A 110 3.65 17.45 -1.00
N THR A 111 2.70 17.14 -0.12
CA THR A 111 1.59 18.06 0.23
C THR A 111 1.12 17.87 1.66
N LYS A 112 0.57 18.95 2.24
CA LYS A 112 -0.14 18.93 3.53
C LYS A 112 -1.59 19.35 3.38
N ASP A 113 -2.01 19.73 2.17
CA ASP A 113 -3.33 20.31 1.91
C ASP A 113 -4.24 19.32 1.17
N ILE A 114 -3.68 18.55 0.22
CA ILE A 114 -4.46 17.57 -0.56
C ILE A 114 -4.67 16.31 0.27
N PRO A 115 -5.90 15.79 0.37
CA PRO A 115 -6.18 14.51 1.02
C PRO A 115 -5.35 13.37 0.41
N ILE A 116 -4.75 12.53 1.25
CA ILE A 116 -3.94 11.38 0.84
C ILE A 116 -4.55 10.11 1.44
N LEU A 117 -4.97 9.18 0.60
CA LEU A 117 -5.36 7.84 1.01
C LEU A 117 -4.29 6.84 0.62
N GLY A 118 -3.70 6.19 1.63
CA GLY A 118 -2.84 5.03 1.40
C GLY A 118 -3.68 3.77 1.16
N THR A 119 -3.21 2.90 0.28
CA THR A 119 -3.70 1.53 0.14
C THR A 119 -2.52 0.58 -0.01
N SER A 120 -2.68 -0.69 0.33
CA SER A 120 -1.57 -1.65 0.34
C SER A 120 -0.38 -1.15 1.19
N VAL A 121 -0.70 -0.55 2.32
CA VAL A 121 0.27 -0.04 3.30
C VAL A 121 0.21 -0.91 4.54
N THR A 122 1.30 -1.61 4.84
CA THR A 122 1.29 -2.63 5.90
C THR A 122 1.15 -2.00 7.29
N GLU A 123 1.99 -1.01 7.62
CA GLU A 123 1.97 -0.38 8.94
C GLU A 123 2.32 1.11 8.82
N TYR A 124 1.33 1.96 9.12
CA TYR A 124 1.42 3.41 8.94
C TYR A 124 2.38 4.08 9.91
N GLY A 125 2.47 3.60 11.16
CA GLY A 125 3.40 4.11 12.15
C GLY A 125 4.85 3.99 11.69
N VAL A 126 5.23 2.79 11.22
CA VAL A 126 6.59 2.53 10.68
C VAL A 126 6.81 3.28 9.37
N GLY A 127 5.85 3.22 8.44
CA GLY A 127 5.97 3.87 7.13
C GLY A 127 6.12 5.38 7.22
N LEU A 128 5.52 6.02 8.21
CA LEU A 128 5.52 7.47 8.41
C LEU A 128 6.39 7.94 9.59
N GLY A 129 7.04 7.02 10.32
CA GLY A 129 7.86 7.34 11.48
C GLY A 129 7.05 7.92 12.65
N ILE A 130 5.82 7.44 12.86
CA ILE A 130 4.93 7.89 13.95
C ILE A 130 5.15 6.96 15.15
N GLU A 131 5.77 7.50 16.19
CA GLU A 131 5.87 6.81 17.49
C GLU A 131 4.48 6.70 18.14
N ASP A 132 4.20 5.60 18.82
CA ASP A 132 2.93 5.34 19.51
C ASP A 132 1.69 5.46 18.59
N PHE A 133 1.81 4.98 17.35
CA PHE A 133 0.69 4.98 16.39
C PHE A 133 -0.53 4.27 16.98
N ASN A 134 -1.68 4.94 16.94
CA ASN A 134 -2.91 4.51 17.60
C ASN A 134 -4.06 4.19 16.63
N GLY A 135 -3.75 4.01 15.34
CA GLY A 135 -4.74 3.72 14.30
C GLY A 135 -5.26 4.93 13.52
N THR A 136 -4.84 6.15 13.87
CA THR A 136 -5.18 7.37 13.12
C THR A 136 -3.91 8.16 12.83
N VAL A 137 -3.67 8.52 11.57
CA VAL A 137 -2.52 9.34 11.18
C VAL A 137 -2.78 10.81 11.49
N GLY A 138 -3.99 11.29 11.17
CA GLY A 138 -4.38 12.68 11.31
C GLY A 138 -3.89 13.57 10.16
N GLY A 139 -4.14 14.87 10.27
CA GLY A 139 -3.82 15.83 9.22
C GLY A 139 -4.56 15.53 7.92
N ASN A 140 -3.83 15.40 6.82
CA ASN A 140 -4.41 15.11 5.51
C ASN A 140 -4.23 13.64 5.06
N VAL A 141 -4.03 12.69 5.98
CA VAL A 141 -3.67 11.31 5.66
C VAL A 141 -4.58 10.31 6.37
N SER A 142 -5.08 9.34 5.62
CA SER A 142 -5.74 8.12 6.11
C SER A 142 -5.56 6.99 5.09
N GLY A 143 -6.35 5.92 5.18
CA GLY A 143 -6.35 4.84 4.20
C GLY A 143 -6.64 3.46 4.77
N THR A 144 -6.18 2.44 4.07
CA THR A 144 -6.36 1.03 4.42
C THR A 144 -5.01 0.34 4.63
N SER A 145 -5.01 -0.68 5.49
CA SER A 145 -3.82 -1.49 5.78
C SER A 145 -3.97 -2.90 5.23
N ASP A 146 -2.88 -3.41 4.62
CA ASP A 146 -2.77 -4.79 4.16
C ASP A 146 -2.11 -5.72 5.17
N LEU A 147 -1.97 -5.28 6.41
CA LEU A 147 -1.33 -6.07 7.47
C LEU A 147 -2.16 -7.31 7.81
N ALA A 148 -1.71 -8.47 7.36
CA ALA A 148 -2.23 -9.75 7.80
C ALA A 148 -1.67 -10.11 9.20
N PRO A 149 -2.34 -11.00 9.97
CA PRO A 149 -1.83 -11.46 11.27
C PRO A 149 -0.52 -12.23 11.13
N LEU A 150 0.60 -11.58 11.49
CA LEU A 150 1.97 -12.10 11.29
C LEU A 150 2.27 -13.32 12.14
N ASP A 151 1.69 -13.40 13.33
CA ASP A 151 1.76 -14.56 14.21
C ASP A 151 1.10 -15.80 13.59
N GLN A 152 -0.02 -15.61 12.89
CA GLN A 152 -0.69 -16.69 12.16
C GLN A 152 0.10 -17.11 10.92
N GLN A 153 0.68 -16.17 10.19
CA GLN A 153 1.58 -16.50 9.07
C GLN A 153 2.81 -17.28 9.56
N ALA A 154 3.41 -16.85 10.67
CA ALA A 154 4.52 -17.57 11.29
C ALA A 154 4.10 -18.96 11.80
N GLN A 155 2.91 -19.08 12.39
CA GLN A 155 2.36 -20.37 12.83
C GLN A 155 2.14 -21.35 11.66
N MET A 156 1.76 -20.85 10.47
CA MET A 156 1.61 -21.70 9.28
C MET A 156 2.91 -22.45 8.93
N ILE A 157 4.08 -21.85 9.19
CA ILE A 157 5.37 -22.54 8.99
C ILE A 157 5.44 -23.79 9.86
N LEU A 158 5.08 -23.67 11.13
CA LEU A 158 5.11 -24.78 12.08
C LEU A 158 4.06 -25.84 11.77
N ASP A 159 2.89 -25.44 11.32
CA ASP A 159 1.76 -26.33 11.03
C ASP A 159 1.99 -27.13 9.75
N ILE A 160 2.55 -26.50 8.72
CA ILE A 160 2.76 -27.14 7.40
C ILE A 160 4.10 -27.87 7.35
N LEU A 161 5.11 -27.37 8.05
CA LEU A 161 6.51 -27.84 8.01
C LEU A 161 7.01 -28.17 9.42
N PRO A 162 6.41 -29.13 10.14
CA PRO A 162 6.72 -29.38 11.57
C PRO A 162 8.18 -29.85 11.80
N GLU A 163 8.88 -30.33 10.77
CA GLU A 163 10.27 -30.75 10.85
C GLU A 163 11.27 -29.62 10.60
N ALA A 164 10.79 -28.43 10.15
CA ALA A 164 11.66 -27.29 9.89
C ALA A 164 12.27 -26.76 11.20
N LYS A 165 13.59 -26.63 11.25
CA LYS A 165 14.35 -26.11 12.40
C LYS A 165 15.03 -24.79 12.13
N LYS A 166 15.27 -24.51 10.83
CA LYS A 166 15.90 -23.28 10.36
C LYS A 166 15.00 -22.62 9.31
N VAL A 167 14.66 -21.36 9.53
CA VAL A 167 13.84 -20.57 8.61
C VAL A 167 14.59 -19.33 8.17
N GLY A 168 14.76 -19.18 6.86
CA GLY A 168 15.32 -17.99 6.23
C GLY A 168 14.24 -16.94 6.04
N LEU A 169 14.50 -15.71 6.47
CA LEU A 169 13.61 -14.55 6.34
C LEU A 169 14.16 -13.69 5.20
N LEU A 170 13.51 -13.78 4.03
CA LEU A 170 13.97 -13.17 2.77
C LEU A 170 13.12 -11.95 2.42
N TYR A 171 13.74 -10.76 2.30
CA TYR A 171 13.01 -9.54 2.01
C TYR A 171 13.89 -8.42 1.43
N CYS A 172 13.25 -7.38 0.84
CA CYS A 172 13.91 -6.15 0.39
C CYS A 172 14.21 -5.22 1.56
N SER A 173 15.49 -4.92 1.80
CA SER A 173 15.92 -4.02 2.88
C SER A 173 15.52 -2.57 2.69
N ALA A 174 15.15 -2.16 1.48
CA ALA A 174 14.68 -0.82 1.16
C ALA A 174 13.21 -0.59 1.53
N GLU A 175 12.48 -1.64 1.93
CA GLU A 175 11.06 -1.57 2.27
C GLU A 175 10.83 -1.63 3.80
N PRO A 176 10.46 -0.51 4.46
CA PRO A 176 10.21 -0.48 5.91
C PRO A 176 9.11 -1.44 6.37
N ASN A 177 8.04 -1.62 5.54
CA ASN A 177 6.98 -2.60 5.76
C ASN A 177 7.52 -4.02 5.90
N SER A 178 8.47 -4.41 5.05
CA SER A 178 9.08 -5.75 5.07
C SER A 178 9.95 -5.95 6.31
N VAL A 179 10.74 -4.93 6.68
CA VAL A 179 11.54 -4.93 7.93
C VAL A 179 10.65 -5.15 9.16
N TYR A 180 9.52 -4.44 9.23
CA TYR A 180 8.56 -4.58 10.34
C TYR A 180 8.02 -6.01 10.45
N GLN A 181 7.51 -6.54 9.34
CA GLN A 181 6.92 -7.88 9.29
C GLN A 181 7.93 -8.96 9.69
N VAL A 182 9.13 -8.90 9.10
CA VAL A 182 10.20 -9.87 9.37
C VAL A 182 10.61 -9.85 10.83
N ASN A 183 10.72 -8.69 11.47
CA ASN A 183 11.05 -8.59 12.89
C ASN A 183 9.99 -9.28 13.77
N LYS A 184 8.70 -9.12 13.44
CA LYS A 184 7.61 -9.76 14.16
C LYS A 184 7.57 -11.27 13.98
N VAL A 185 7.74 -11.75 12.75
CA VAL A 185 7.81 -13.18 12.43
C VAL A 185 9.04 -13.83 13.08
N LYS A 186 10.19 -13.13 13.04
CA LYS A 186 11.40 -13.56 13.72
C LYS A 186 11.18 -13.74 15.21
N GLU A 187 10.63 -12.73 15.89
CA GLU A 187 10.32 -12.78 17.32
C GLU A 187 9.44 -13.99 17.66
N PHE A 188 8.39 -14.23 16.87
CA PHE A 188 7.50 -15.36 17.06
C PHE A 188 8.24 -16.71 16.91
N LEU A 189 8.97 -16.90 15.82
CA LEU A 189 9.65 -18.16 15.50
C LEU A 189 10.79 -18.46 16.48
N ASP A 190 11.59 -17.45 16.84
CA ASP A 190 12.64 -17.60 17.86
C ASP A 190 12.03 -17.99 19.21
N GLY A 191 10.89 -17.41 19.59
CA GLY A 191 10.10 -17.78 20.78
C GLY A 191 9.58 -19.22 20.78
N LYS A 192 9.44 -19.83 19.58
CA LYS A 192 9.06 -21.24 19.40
C LYS A 192 10.27 -22.19 19.29
N GLY A 193 11.50 -21.67 19.40
CA GLY A 193 12.73 -22.47 19.33
C GLY A 193 13.19 -22.77 17.89
N ILE A 194 12.63 -22.09 16.89
CA ILE A 194 13.09 -22.15 15.50
C ILE A 194 14.29 -21.21 15.34
N THR A 195 15.36 -21.68 14.72
CA THR A 195 16.49 -20.81 14.36
C THR A 195 16.15 -20.01 13.13
N THR A 196 16.20 -18.67 13.24
CA THR A 196 15.95 -17.79 12.10
C THR A 196 17.23 -17.14 11.60
N ALA A 197 17.32 -16.92 10.29
CA ALA A 197 18.39 -16.16 9.65
C ALA A 197 17.81 -15.16 8.64
N VAL A 198 18.37 -13.95 8.61
CA VAL A 198 17.91 -12.85 7.76
C VAL A 198 18.70 -12.81 6.47
N TYR A 199 18.00 -12.70 5.33
CA TYR A 199 18.56 -12.58 4.00
C TYR A 199 17.91 -11.38 3.31
N THR A 200 18.71 -10.36 3.02
CA THR A 200 18.21 -9.13 2.42
C THR A 200 18.80 -8.90 1.04
N PHE A 201 17.96 -8.50 0.12
CA PHE A 201 18.37 -7.87 -1.14
C PHE A 201 17.99 -6.38 -1.11
N SER A 202 18.63 -5.57 -1.94
CA SER A 202 18.38 -4.13 -2.00
C SER A 202 17.43 -3.73 -3.13
N ASP A 203 17.43 -4.51 -4.19
CA ASP A 203 16.61 -4.34 -5.39
C ASP A 203 16.49 -5.67 -6.16
N SER A 204 15.83 -5.66 -7.31
CA SER A 204 15.59 -6.86 -8.12
C SER A 204 16.86 -7.51 -8.69
N SER A 205 17.99 -6.80 -8.74
CA SER A 205 19.22 -7.29 -9.39
C SER A 205 19.97 -8.33 -8.58
N ASP A 206 19.88 -8.31 -7.26
CA ASP A 206 20.57 -9.23 -6.36
C ASP A 206 19.65 -10.30 -5.74
N VAL A 207 18.33 -10.22 -5.99
CA VAL A 207 17.32 -11.14 -5.42
C VAL A 207 17.63 -12.62 -5.67
N ALA A 208 18.08 -12.96 -6.87
CA ALA A 208 18.35 -14.35 -7.25
C ALA A 208 19.50 -14.97 -6.45
N ILE A 209 20.59 -14.24 -6.25
CA ILE A 209 21.75 -14.70 -5.49
C ILE A 209 21.41 -14.86 -4.02
N VAL A 210 20.64 -13.91 -3.46
CA VAL A 210 20.23 -13.92 -2.06
C VAL A 210 19.22 -15.05 -1.81
N ALA A 211 18.26 -15.26 -2.71
CA ALA A 211 17.28 -16.35 -2.62
C ALA A 211 17.96 -17.74 -2.67
N GLN A 212 18.93 -17.93 -3.58
CA GLN A 212 19.71 -19.18 -3.64
C GLN A 212 20.44 -19.44 -2.31
N LYS A 213 21.13 -18.41 -1.77
CA LYS A 213 21.83 -18.54 -0.50
C LYS A 213 20.88 -18.85 0.66
N ALA A 214 19.73 -18.15 0.72
CA ALA A 214 18.73 -18.42 1.74
C ALA A 214 18.21 -19.87 1.67
N ALA A 215 17.97 -20.41 0.46
CA ALA A 215 17.53 -21.78 0.27
C ALA A 215 18.59 -22.81 0.69
N ASP A 216 19.87 -22.56 0.39
CA ASP A 216 20.96 -23.48 0.72
C ASP A 216 21.19 -23.65 2.22
N GLU A 217 20.92 -22.61 3.00
CA GLU A 217 21.24 -22.54 4.43
C GLU A 217 20.05 -22.87 5.37
N ASN A 218 18.81 -22.98 4.82
CA ASN A 218 17.61 -23.15 5.60
C ASN A 218 16.73 -24.32 5.14
N ASP A 219 15.83 -24.76 6.03
CA ASP A 219 14.84 -25.82 5.75
C ASP A 219 13.62 -25.25 5.00
N ALA A 220 13.22 -24.01 5.34
CA ALA A 220 12.12 -23.28 4.77
C ALA A 220 12.44 -21.79 4.70
N LEU A 221 11.67 -21.03 3.92
CA LEU A 221 11.76 -19.57 3.85
C LEU A 221 10.44 -18.93 4.23
N TYR A 222 10.51 -17.70 4.73
CA TYR A 222 9.40 -16.76 4.83
C TYR A 222 9.72 -15.53 3.99
N VAL A 223 8.78 -15.13 3.15
CA VAL A 223 8.83 -13.89 2.36
C VAL A 223 7.62 -13.05 2.76
N PRO A 224 7.82 -11.89 3.39
CA PRO A 224 6.71 -11.03 3.84
C PRO A 224 5.94 -10.43 2.67
N THR A 225 4.90 -9.65 2.95
CA THR A 225 4.30 -8.74 1.97
C THR A 225 5.33 -7.68 1.60
N ASP A 226 5.99 -7.89 0.45
CA ASP A 226 7.17 -7.16 -0.03
C ASP A 226 7.00 -6.91 -1.52
N ASN A 227 6.96 -5.65 -1.93
CA ASN A 227 6.63 -5.29 -3.31
C ASN A 227 7.70 -5.74 -4.32
N THR A 228 8.98 -5.64 -3.93
CA THR A 228 10.09 -6.08 -4.77
C THR A 228 10.12 -7.61 -4.88
N ALA A 229 9.84 -8.32 -3.78
CA ALA A 229 9.71 -9.79 -3.80
C ALA A 229 8.49 -10.24 -4.64
N ALA A 230 7.37 -9.51 -4.58
CA ALA A 230 6.18 -9.82 -5.39
C ALA A 230 6.47 -9.69 -6.89
N GLU A 231 7.10 -8.59 -7.31
CA GLU A 231 7.58 -8.38 -8.69
C GLU A 231 8.53 -9.49 -9.14
N CYS A 232 9.40 -9.97 -8.24
CA CYS A 232 10.45 -10.95 -8.51
C CYS A 232 10.10 -12.39 -8.10
N SER A 233 8.85 -12.70 -7.70
CA SER A 233 8.49 -13.97 -7.07
C SER A 233 8.88 -15.20 -7.89
N THR A 234 8.64 -15.18 -9.19
CA THR A 234 9.07 -16.25 -10.10
C THR A 234 10.60 -16.37 -10.19
N ALA A 235 11.33 -15.25 -10.15
CA ALA A 235 12.78 -15.25 -10.15
C ALA A 235 13.36 -15.82 -8.84
N ILE A 236 12.72 -15.52 -7.69
CA ILE A 236 13.05 -16.13 -6.40
C ILE A 236 12.96 -17.64 -6.47
N TYR A 237 11.83 -18.17 -6.99
CA TYR A 237 11.65 -19.62 -7.12
C TYR A 237 12.68 -20.24 -8.04
N ASN A 238 12.86 -19.66 -9.22
CA ASN A 238 13.76 -20.20 -10.24
C ASN A 238 15.23 -20.19 -9.82
N ALA A 239 15.65 -19.22 -9.02
CA ALA A 239 17.03 -19.09 -8.52
C ALA A 239 17.45 -20.27 -7.63
N MET A 240 16.54 -20.85 -6.86
CA MET A 240 16.88 -21.94 -5.94
C MET A 240 17.20 -23.24 -6.70
N THR A 241 18.45 -23.69 -6.63
CA THR A 241 18.88 -24.96 -7.21
C THR A 241 18.19 -26.15 -6.53
N THR A 242 18.13 -26.11 -5.19
CA THR A 242 17.29 -27.01 -4.40
C THR A 242 16.09 -26.22 -3.92
N LYS A 243 14.93 -26.55 -4.45
CA LYS A 243 13.69 -25.86 -4.08
C LYS A 243 13.38 -26.06 -2.61
N LYS A 244 13.03 -24.96 -1.94
CA LYS A 244 12.59 -24.97 -0.54
C LYS A 244 11.17 -24.45 -0.42
N PRO A 245 10.40 -24.96 0.55
CA PRO A 245 9.06 -24.44 0.81
C PRO A 245 9.15 -22.99 1.33
N ILE A 246 8.28 -22.13 0.79
CA ILE A 246 8.17 -20.72 1.15
C ILE A 246 6.77 -20.47 1.68
N ILE A 247 6.65 -19.90 2.90
CA ILE A 247 5.41 -19.27 3.34
C ILE A 247 5.48 -17.81 2.93
N ALA A 248 4.46 -17.36 2.22
CA ALA A 248 4.39 -16.03 1.61
C ALA A 248 3.47 -15.09 2.41
N GLY A 249 3.79 -13.80 2.42
CA GLY A 249 3.01 -12.76 3.07
C GLY A 249 1.71 -12.42 2.35
N GLU A 250 1.64 -12.69 1.01
CA GLU A 250 0.46 -12.39 0.21
C GLU A 250 0.32 -13.36 -0.98
N GLN A 251 -0.82 -13.26 -1.70
CA GLN A 251 -1.23 -14.21 -2.75
C GLN A 251 -0.28 -14.23 -3.95
N GLY A 252 0.14 -13.07 -4.47
CA GLY A 252 0.99 -12.97 -5.68
C GLY A 252 2.37 -13.59 -5.46
N ILE A 253 2.98 -13.35 -4.29
CA ILE A 253 4.23 -14.01 -3.89
C ILE A 253 4.01 -15.53 -3.77
N CYS A 254 2.91 -15.95 -3.14
CA CYS A 254 2.58 -17.37 -3.03
C CYS A 254 2.38 -18.03 -4.38
N LYS A 255 1.72 -17.35 -5.31
CA LYS A 255 1.52 -17.81 -6.70
C LYS A 255 2.86 -18.01 -7.43
N GLY A 256 3.79 -17.07 -7.25
CA GLY A 256 5.09 -17.10 -7.94
C GLY A 256 6.13 -18.02 -7.31
N CYS A 257 6.16 -18.18 -5.97
CA CYS A 257 7.22 -18.90 -5.29
C CYS A 257 6.81 -19.62 -3.99
N GLY A 258 5.61 -19.36 -3.44
CA GLY A 258 5.19 -19.89 -2.15
C GLY A 258 4.43 -21.19 -2.22
N ILE A 259 4.43 -21.94 -1.10
CA ILE A 259 3.54 -23.11 -0.92
C ILE A 259 2.20 -22.69 -0.34
N ALA A 260 2.18 -21.71 0.55
CA ALA A 260 0.96 -21.23 1.22
C ALA A 260 1.10 -19.77 1.67
N THR A 261 -0.06 -19.15 1.90
CA THR A 261 -0.20 -17.79 2.45
C THR A 261 -1.49 -17.66 3.26
N LEU A 262 -1.52 -16.71 4.18
CA LEU A 262 -2.73 -16.13 4.75
C LEU A 262 -2.85 -14.71 4.19
N SER A 263 -3.76 -14.52 3.25
CA SER A 263 -3.84 -13.29 2.46
C SER A 263 -5.15 -12.55 2.66
N ILE A 264 -5.11 -11.26 2.40
CA ILE A 264 -6.27 -10.39 2.20
C ILE A 264 -6.65 -10.39 0.72
N ASP A 265 -7.87 -9.91 0.43
CA ASP A 265 -8.28 -9.58 -0.93
C ASP A 265 -7.90 -8.13 -1.23
N TYR A 266 -6.96 -7.91 -2.14
CA TYR A 266 -6.47 -6.58 -2.49
C TYR A 266 -7.46 -5.77 -3.33
N TYR A 267 -8.35 -6.43 -4.08
CA TYR A 267 -9.44 -5.73 -4.75
C TYR A 267 -10.40 -5.13 -3.72
N ASP A 268 -10.83 -5.92 -2.74
CA ASP A 268 -11.69 -5.46 -1.63
C ASP A 268 -11.01 -4.35 -0.80
N LEU A 269 -9.68 -4.45 -0.59
CA LEU A 269 -8.90 -3.40 0.06
C LEU A 269 -8.96 -2.09 -0.72
N GLY A 270 -8.79 -2.17 -2.04
CA GLY A 270 -8.92 -1.03 -2.94
C GLY A 270 -10.32 -0.45 -2.94
N VAL A 271 -11.36 -1.29 -3.00
CA VAL A 271 -12.77 -0.86 -2.89
C VAL A 271 -12.98 -0.06 -1.61
N LYS A 272 -12.49 -0.56 -0.47
CA LYS A 272 -12.61 0.15 0.82
C LYS A 272 -11.92 1.52 0.78
N THR A 273 -10.73 1.61 0.18
CA THR A 273 -10.03 2.90 -0.01
C THR A 273 -10.82 3.85 -0.91
N GLY A 274 -11.48 3.32 -1.96
CA GLY A 274 -12.33 4.09 -2.85
C GLY A 274 -13.59 4.62 -2.16
N GLU A 275 -14.23 3.82 -1.30
CA GLU A 275 -15.33 4.27 -0.43
C GLU A 275 -14.91 5.45 0.46
N MET A 276 -13.69 5.39 1.05
CA MET A 276 -13.15 6.51 1.83
C MET A 276 -12.94 7.76 0.97
N ALA A 277 -12.48 7.61 -0.28
CA ALA A 277 -12.34 8.72 -1.21
C ALA A 277 -13.69 9.37 -1.52
N VAL A 278 -14.73 8.58 -1.74
CA VAL A 278 -16.11 9.07 -1.97
C VAL A 278 -16.62 9.83 -0.73
N GLU A 279 -16.37 9.31 0.48
CA GLU A 279 -16.75 9.97 1.72
C GLU A 279 -16.08 11.35 1.86
N ILE A 280 -14.80 11.47 1.52
CA ILE A 280 -14.06 12.73 1.55
C ILE A 280 -14.59 13.70 0.48
N LEU A 281 -14.63 13.27 -0.77
CA LEU A 281 -14.87 14.14 -1.92
C LEU A 281 -16.34 14.57 -2.05
N LYS A 282 -17.28 13.64 -1.82
CA LYS A 282 -18.71 13.88 -2.03
C LYS A 282 -19.44 14.31 -0.76
N ASN A 283 -19.10 13.68 0.37
CA ASN A 283 -19.84 13.85 1.61
C ASN A 283 -19.16 14.85 2.58
N GLY A 284 -17.95 15.32 2.23
CA GLY A 284 -17.20 16.27 3.06
C GLY A 284 -16.62 15.64 4.34
N GLY A 285 -16.33 14.34 4.30
CA GLY A 285 -15.72 13.62 5.42
C GLY A 285 -14.37 14.21 5.82
N ASP A 286 -14.14 14.35 7.12
CA ASP A 286 -12.90 14.89 7.68
C ASP A 286 -11.82 13.80 7.77
N ILE A 287 -10.92 13.76 6.78
CA ILE A 287 -9.83 12.79 6.73
C ILE A 287 -8.96 12.79 7.98
N SER A 288 -8.84 13.93 8.68
CA SER A 288 -7.99 14.04 9.87
C SER A 288 -8.47 13.17 11.04
N THR A 289 -9.73 12.77 11.02
CA THR A 289 -10.37 11.94 12.04
C THR A 289 -10.59 10.50 11.57
N MET A 290 -10.36 10.21 10.29
CA MET A 290 -10.53 8.87 9.74
C MET A 290 -9.44 7.94 10.26
N ALA A 291 -9.84 6.84 10.90
CA ALA A 291 -8.91 5.78 11.29
C ALA A 291 -8.44 4.99 10.07
N ILE A 292 -7.26 4.37 10.18
CA ILE A 292 -6.82 3.37 9.21
C ILE A 292 -7.75 2.16 9.29
N GLU A 293 -8.25 1.73 8.15
CA GLU A 293 -9.14 0.58 8.04
C GLU A 293 -8.33 -0.71 7.78
N TYR A 294 -8.68 -1.76 8.50
CA TYR A 294 -8.05 -3.08 8.39
C TYR A 294 -9.03 -4.10 7.83
N THR A 295 -8.54 -5.06 7.07
CA THR A 295 -9.37 -6.19 6.64
C THR A 295 -9.80 -7.01 7.86
N PRO A 296 -11.11 -7.22 8.08
CA PRO A 296 -11.60 -8.06 9.17
C PRO A 296 -11.04 -9.49 9.08
N GLN A 297 -10.77 -10.09 10.23
CA GLN A 297 -10.11 -11.40 10.30
C GLN A 297 -10.90 -12.52 9.57
N GLU A 298 -12.22 -12.44 9.56
CA GLU A 298 -13.11 -13.38 8.87
C GLU A 298 -13.06 -13.30 7.34
N LYS A 299 -12.47 -12.21 6.79
CA LYS A 299 -12.23 -12.05 5.36
C LYS A 299 -10.86 -12.53 4.91
N LEU A 300 -10.00 -12.92 5.85
CA LEU A 300 -8.68 -13.47 5.52
C LEU A 300 -8.82 -14.88 4.95
N THR A 301 -8.06 -15.17 3.91
CA THR A 301 -8.12 -16.46 3.23
C THR A 301 -6.79 -17.19 3.33
N LYS A 302 -6.83 -18.44 3.83
CA LYS A 302 -5.71 -19.36 3.74
C LYS A 302 -5.66 -19.92 2.33
N MET A 303 -4.54 -19.72 1.63
CA MET A 303 -4.39 -20.16 0.25
C MET A 303 -3.12 -20.99 0.08
N TYR A 304 -3.10 -21.86 -0.94
CA TYR A 304 -1.93 -22.67 -1.28
C TYR A 304 -1.72 -22.74 -2.80
N ASN A 305 -0.46 -22.90 -3.20
CA ASN A 305 -0.07 -23.12 -4.59
C ASN A 305 0.04 -24.63 -4.84
N GLU A 306 -0.95 -25.18 -5.53
CA GLU A 306 -1.04 -26.63 -5.74
C GLU A 306 0.15 -27.21 -6.52
N SER A 307 0.67 -26.49 -7.51
CA SER A 307 1.78 -26.95 -8.33
C SER A 307 3.08 -27.03 -7.55
N ILE A 308 3.42 -25.99 -6.79
CA ILE A 308 4.62 -25.96 -5.95
C ILE A 308 4.50 -26.95 -4.79
N CYS A 309 3.33 -27.06 -4.17
CA CYS A 309 3.08 -28.06 -3.12
C CYS A 309 3.34 -29.49 -3.63
N LYS A 310 2.83 -29.83 -4.81
CA LYS A 310 3.07 -31.15 -5.41
C LYS A 310 4.54 -31.40 -5.74
N GLU A 311 5.24 -30.39 -6.29
CA GLU A 311 6.67 -30.49 -6.60
C GLU A 311 7.49 -30.76 -5.33
N LEU A 312 7.14 -30.12 -4.23
CA LEU A 312 7.82 -30.23 -2.93
C LEU A 312 7.29 -31.34 -2.03
N ASN A 313 6.38 -32.17 -2.54
CA ASN A 313 5.72 -33.26 -1.79
C ASN A 313 5.02 -32.78 -0.48
N ILE A 314 4.46 -31.57 -0.50
CA ILE A 314 3.59 -31.07 0.57
C ILE A 314 2.21 -31.73 0.44
N ASP A 315 1.65 -32.19 1.54
CA ASP A 315 0.34 -32.88 1.57
C ASP A 315 -0.79 -31.88 1.28
N VAL A 316 -1.19 -31.82 0.02
CA VAL A 316 -2.28 -30.94 -0.46
C VAL A 316 -3.63 -31.29 0.19
N GLU A 317 -3.89 -32.57 0.47
CA GLU A 317 -5.15 -32.99 1.09
C GLU A 317 -5.19 -32.54 2.57
N ALA A 318 -4.06 -32.55 3.26
CA ALA A 318 -3.98 -31.99 4.60
C ALA A 318 -4.26 -30.47 4.60
N LEU A 319 -3.73 -29.72 3.61
CA LEU A 319 -4.02 -28.29 3.45
C LEU A 319 -5.51 -28.03 3.19
N LYS A 320 -6.14 -28.75 2.28
CA LYS A 320 -7.59 -28.64 2.02
C LYS A 320 -8.42 -28.93 3.28
N ASN A 321 -8.07 -29.97 4.02
CA ASN A 321 -8.75 -30.33 5.26
C ASN A 321 -8.55 -29.26 6.36
N ALA A 322 -7.45 -28.51 6.32
CA ALA A 322 -7.19 -27.37 7.20
C ALA A 322 -7.81 -26.04 6.72
N GLY A 323 -8.64 -26.09 5.64
CA GLY A 323 -9.39 -24.96 5.13
C GLY A 323 -8.63 -24.06 4.15
N TYR A 324 -7.51 -24.55 3.58
CA TYR A 324 -6.82 -23.80 2.53
C TYR A 324 -7.52 -23.96 1.19
N VAL A 325 -7.58 -22.91 0.40
CA VAL A 325 -8.09 -22.89 -0.97
C VAL A 325 -6.93 -22.80 -1.96
N ALA A 326 -7.07 -23.46 -3.11
CA ALA A 326 -6.04 -23.39 -4.15
C ALA A 326 -6.03 -22.00 -4.79
N ILE A 327 -4.83 -21.45 -5.02
CA ILE A 327 -4.67 -20.24 -5.83
C ILE A 327 -4.93 -20.60 -7.29
N GLU A 328 -5.76 -19.80 -7.96
CA GLU A 328 -5.98 -19.92 -9.41
C GLU A 328 -4.70 -19.54 -10.16
N GLN A 329 -4.34 -20.36 -11.17
CA GLN A 329 -3.08 -20.23 -11.92
C GLN A 329 -3.17 -19.17 -13.02
#